data_866da4d8f514d5036de4e3f724215672
#
_entry.id   866da4d8f514d5036de4e3f724215672
#
_cell.length_a   1.000
_cell.length_b   1.000
_cell.length_c   1.000
_cell.angle_alpha   90.00
_cell.angle_beta   90.00
_cell.angle_gamma   90.00
#
_symmetry.space_group_name_H-M   'P 1'
#
loop_
_entity.id
_entity.type
_entity.pdbx_description
1 polymer ?
#
loop_
_entity_poly.entity_id
_entity_poly.type
_entity_poly.pdbx_seq_one_letter_code
_entity_poly.pdbx_strand_id
1 'polypeptide(L)'
;SIESTEWKSGTTATAVITSDKDGQLYYKWVAEGAEAPTFDISKDGESIKAGEKHSVKLEELKGKKVILYVQVKDSEGNLSEVKNTPVILSETPKQAPQITKAAFSKWNSISEAVVTITSDKAGHYYYKSVKHGTKVTSIDTSGKGTPISANEATSIKLSNLDTKTSYDVYVCVKDSDGLVSDLKKI
;
A
#
# COMPACT_ATOMS: atom_id res chain seq x y z
N SER A 1 -11.37 2.44 27.62
CA SER A 1 -11.64 2.57 26.17
C SER A 1 -10.61 1.81 25.36
N ILE A 2 -11.01 1.45 24.14
CA ILE A 2 -10.10 0.93 23.11
C ILE A 2 -10.16 1.94 21.99
N GLU A 3 -9.04 2.61 21.71
CA GLU A 3 -8.95 3.53 20.58
C GLU A 3 -8.43 2.79 19.34
N SER A 4 -8.68 3.36 18.18
CA SER A 4 -8.41 2.75 16.88
C SER A 4 -6.99 2.20 16.77
N THR A 5 -6.94 1.05 16.19
CA THR A 5 -5.74 0.31 15.87
C THR A 5 -5.22 0.73 14.51
N GLU A 6 -3.93 1.00 14.42
CA GLU A 6 -3.26 1.22 13.14
C GLU A 6 -2.71 -0.10 12.62
N TRP A 7 -3.38 -0.68 11.64
CA TRP A 7 -2.87 -1.82 10.89
C TRP A 7 -2.46 -1.34 9.50
N LYS A 8 -1.19 -0.99 9.35
CA LYS A 8 -0.68 -0.39 8.11
C LYS A 8 -0.35 -1.39 7.02
N SER A 9 0.22 -2.53 7.37
CA SER A 9 0.57 -3.60 6.41
C SER A 9 1.09 -4.84 7.13
N GLY A 10 1.11 -5.97 6.43
CA GLY A 10 1.73 -7.19 6.94
C GLY A 10 0.91 -7.89 8.02
N THR A 11 1.60 -8.47 8.99
CA THR A 11 1.05 -9.37 10.02
C THR A 11 0.98 -8.73 11.41
N THR A 12 1.20 -7.43 11.52
CA THR A 12 1.22 -6.71 12.81
C THR A 12 0.34 -5.46 12.81
N ALA A 13 -0.28 -5.18 13.94
CA ALA A 13 -1.02 -3.95 14.21
C ALA A 13 -0.71 -3.43 15.61
N THR A 14 -1.08 -2.18 15.90
CA THR A 14 -0.97 -1.59 17.23
C THR A 14 -2.35 -1.14 17.69
N ALA A 15 -2.76 -1.52 18.89
CA ALA A 15 -3.96 -1.02 19.56
C ALA A 15 -3.57 -0.14 20.72
N VAL A 16 -4.36 0.92 20.97
CA VAL A 16 -4.20 1.80 22.11
C VAL A 16 -5.37 1.59 23.08
N ILE A 17 -5.05 1.25 24.32
CA ILE A 17 -6.01 0.93 25.37
C ILE A 17 -5.85 1.93 26.50
N THR A 18 -6.96 2.44 27.04
CA THR A 18 -6.99 3.30 28.22
C THR A 18 -7.93 2.69 29.26
N SER A 19 -7.43 2.48 30.47
CA SER A 19 -8.19 2.05 31.63
C SER A 19 -8.52 3.23 32.54
N ASP A 20 -9.60 3.16 33.30
CA ASP A 20 -9.95 4.08 34.37
C ASP A 20 -9.33 3.69 35.71
N LYS A 21 -8.71 2.52 35.76
CA LYS A 21 -8.01 2.01 36.97
C LYS A 21 -6.63 1.46 36.62
N ASP A 22 -5.73 1.51 37.60
CA ASP A 22 -4.47 0.78 37.58
C ASP A 22 -4.75 -0.73 37.65
N GLY A 23 -3.91 -1.53 36.97
CA GLY A 23 -4.08 -2.99 37.05
C GLY A 23 -3.25 -3.77 36.03
N GLN A 24 -3.77 -4.94 35.73
CA GLN A 24 -3.21 -5.88 34.74
C GLN A 24 -4.13 -5.98 33.54
N LEU A 25 -3.61 -5.72 32.37
CA LEU A 25 -4.31 -5.81 31.10
C LEU A 25 -4.12 -7.21 30.49
N TYR A 26 -5.23 -7.82 30.13
CA TYR A 26 -5.29 -9.08 29.37
C TYR A 26 -5.89 -8.77 28.01
N TYR A 27 -5.29 -9.27 26.94
CA TYR A 27 -5.81 -9.08 25.60
C TYR A 27 -5.55 -10.30 24.71
N LYS A 28 -6.46 -10.54 23.78
CA LYS A 28 -6.36 -11.55 22.73
C LYS A 28 -7.10 -11.06 21.50
N TRP A 29 -6.68 -11.54 20.35
CA TRP A 29 -7.42 -11.31 19.12
C TRP A 29 -7.78 -12.65 18.46
N VAL A 30 -8.90 -12.65 17.79
CA VAL A 30 -9.41 -13.79 17.02
C VAL A 30 -9.88 -13.33 15.65
N ALA A 31 -9.96 -14.24 14.70
CA ALA A 31 -10.54 -13.92 13.39
C ALA A 31 -12.00 -13.49 13.55
N GLU A 32 -12.48 -12.59 12.67
CA GLU A 32 -13.90 -12.23 12.63
C GLU A 32 -14.78 -13.47 12.45
N GLY A 33 -15.81 -13.57 13.26
CA GLY A 33 -16.72 -14.73 13.29
C GLY A 33 -16.28 -15.90 14.19
N ALA A 34 -15.08 -15.85 14.78
CA ALA A 34 -14.67 -16.81 15.79
C ALA A 34 -15.29 -16.49 17.16
N GLU A 35 -15.38 -17.50 18.03
CA GLU A 35 -15.87 -17.33 19.40
C GLU A 35 -14.97 -16.36 20.20
N ALA A 36 -15.59 -15.60 21.12
CA ALA A 36 -14.87 -14.71 22.02
C ALA A 36 -13.88 -15.53 22.87
N PRO A 37 -12.61 -15.08 23.01
CA PRO A 37 -11.63 -15.83 23.77
C PRO A 37 -11.88 -15.68 25.28
N THR A 38 -11.48 -16.68 26.05
CA THR A 38 -11.35 -16.60 27.50
C THR A 38 -9.95 -16.13 27.89
N PHE A 39 -9.85 -15.40 29.00
CA PHE A 39 -8.58 -14.94 29.56
C PHE A 39 -8.15 -15.81 30.72
N ASP A 40 -6.88 -16.21 30.73
CA ASP A 40 -6.25 -16.86 31.88
C ASP A 40 -5.71 -15.79 32.83
N ILE A 41 -6.56 -15.34 33.74
CA ILE A 41 -6.26 -14.28 34.71
C ILE A 41 -5.41 -14.75 35.91
N SER A 42 -5.03 -16.04 35.94
CA SER A 42 -4.08 -16.59 36.94
C SER A 42 -2.64 -16.23 36.61
N LYS A 43 -2.36 -15.88 35.36
CA LYS A 43 -1.06 -15.38 34.90
C LYS A 43 -0.97 -13.88 35.00
N ASP A 44 0.26 -13.37 35.02
CA ASP A 44 0.50 -11.93 34.98
C ASP A 44 0.09 -11.38 33.60
N GLY A 45 -0.70 -10.30 33.62
CA GLY A 45 -1.02 -9.50 32.44
C GLY A 45 0.01 -8.39 32.23
N GLU A 46 -0.19 -7.54 31.24
CA GLU A 46 0.62 -6.33 31.08
C GLU A 46 0.15 -5.24 32.07
N SER A 47 1.11 -4.56 32.72
CA SER A 47 0.76 -3.47 33.64
C SER A 47 0.16 -2.29 32.89
N ILE A 48 -0.99 -1.78 33.35
CA ILE A 48 -1.66 -0.61 32.76
C ILE A 48 -1.95 0.42 33.89
N LYS A 49 -1.80 1.71 33.54
CA LYS A 49 -2.05 2.85 34.46
C LYS A 49 -3.35 3.55 34.09
N ALA A 50 -4.07 3.98 35.15
CA ALA A 50 -5.31 4.72 35.01
C ALA A 50 -5.11 6.02 34.24
N GLY A 51 -5.94 6.26 33.25
CA GLY A 51 -5.91 7.46 32.39
C GLY A 51 -4.76 7.54 31.39
N GLU A 52 -3.78 6.63 31.43
CA GLU A 52 -2.66 6.61 30.48
C GLU A 52 -2.98 5.75 29.27
N LYS A 53 -2.43 6.14 28.11
CA LYS A 53 -2.51 5.37 26.88
C LYS A 53 -1.49 4.24 26.90
N HIS A 54 -1.97 3.01 26.84
CA HIS A 54 -1.13 1.81 26.76
C HIS A 54 -1.22 1.21 25.35
N SER A 55 -0.07 1.06 24.70
CA SER A 55 0.01 0.51 23.34
C SER A 55 0.34 -0.96 23.37
N VAL A 56 -0.52 -1.80 22.81
CA VAL A 56 -0.28 -3.23 22.64
C VAL A 56 0.01 -3.56 21.19
N LYS A 57 1.01 -4.41 20.96
CA LYS A 57 1.36 -4.89 19.63
C LYS A 57 0.64 -6.21 19.34
N LEU A 58 -0.13 -6.24 18.28
CA LEU A 58 -0.80 -7.43 17.78
C LEU A 58 0.06 -8.06 16.68
N GLU A 59 0.46 -9.30 16.86
CA GLU A 59 1.35 -10.02 15.92
C GLU A 59 0.63 -11.22 15.30
N GLU A 60 1.23 -11.81 14.29
CA GLU A 60 0.70 -12.99 13.57
C GLU A 60 -0.74 -12.82 13.05
N LEU A 61 -1.11 -11.59 12.71
CA LEU A 61 -2.44 -11.31 12.15
C LEU A 61 -2.59 -11.99 10.80
N LYS A 62 -3.58 -12.89 10.70
CA LYS A 62 -3.93 -13.60 9.47
C LYS A 62 -5.29 -13.12 8.97
N GLY A 63 -5.33 -12.56 7.79
CA GLY A 63 -6.57 -12.08 7.19
C GLY A 63 -6.79 -10.57 7.32
N LYS A 64 -7.93 -10.10 6.84
CA LYS A 64 -8.23 -8.65 6.70
C LYS A 64 -8.93 -8.04 7.90
N LYS A 65 -9.45 -8.85 8.81
CA LYS A 65 -10.17 -8.38 9.99
C LYS A 65 -10.05 -9.38 11.14
N VAL A 66 -9.65 -8.86 12.27
CA VAL A 66 -9.65 -9.58 13.55
C VAL A 66 -10.43 -8.78 14.59
N ILE A 67 -10.92 -9.44 15.60
CA ILE A 67 -11.56 -8.79 16.76
C ILE A 67 -10.59 -8.85 17.91
N LEU A 68 -10.19 -7.69 18.42
CA LEU A 68 -9.40 -7.56 19.65
C LEU A 68 -10.34 -7.56 20.84
N TYR A 69 -10.09 -8.41 21.82
CA TYR A 69 -10.77 -8.47 23.11
C TYR A 69 -9.79 -8.06 24.20
N VAL A 70 -10.28 -7.27 25.15
CA VAL A 70 -9.49 -6.80 26.30
C VAL A 70 -10.27 -6.93 27.60
N GLN A 71 -9.57 -7.21 28.71
CA GLN A 71 -10.07 -7.21 30.06
C GLN A 71 -8.99 -6.68 31.00
N VAL A 72 -9.37 -5.95 32.05
CA VAL A 72 -8.47 -5.41 33.06
C VAL A 72 -8.84 -6.03 34.39
N LYS A 73 -7.81 -6.43 35.18
CA LYS A 73 -7.90 -6.86 36.57
C LYS A 73 -7.24 -5.80 37.41
N ASP A 74 -7.98 -5.17 38.33
CA ASP A 74 -7.42 -4.16 39.25
C ASP A 74 -6.59 -4.76 40.36
N SER A 75 -5.95 -3.92 41.20
CA SER A 75 -5.12 -4.34 42.33
C SER A 75 -5.88 -5.05 43.41
N GLU A 76 -7.20 -4.90 43.48
CA GLU A 76 -8.10 -5.58 44.42
C GLU A 76 -8.57 -6.94 43.88
N GLY A 77 -8.22 -7.27 42.65
CA GLY A 77 -8.61 -8.52 41.98
C GLY A 77 -9.94 -8.43 41.24
N ASN A 78 -10.59 -7.27 41.17
CA ASN A 78 -11.83 -7.09 40.43
C ASN A 78 -11.56 -7.08 38.93
N LEU A 79 -12.45 -7.70 38.14
CA LEU A 79 -12.37 -7.77 36.71
C LEU A 79 -13.31 -6.76 36.06
N SER A 80 -12.82 -6.07 35.01
CA SER A 80 -13.67 -5.29 34.16
C SER A 80 -14.55 -6.19 33.30
N GLU A 81 -15.58 -5.61 32.70
CA GLU A 81 -16.24 -6.25 31.55
C GLU A 81 -15.22 -6.49 30.41
N VAL A 82 -15.41 -7.56 29.67
CA VAL A 82 -14.66 -7.80 28.43
C VAL A 82 -15.14 -6.82 27.37
N LYS A 83 -14.24 -5.99 26.89
CA LYS A 83 -14.51 -5.08 25.77
C LYS A 83 -13.84 -5.60 24.51
N ASN A 84 -14.42 -5.27 23.35
CA ASN A 84 -13.84 -5.65 22.08
C ASN A 84 -13.94 -4.53 21.03
N THR A 85 -13.09 -4.63 20.03
CA THR A 85 -13.11 -3.75 18.87
C THR A 85 -12.59 -4.49 17.64
N PRO A 86 -13.19 -4.28 16.45
CA PRO A 86 -12.62 -4.78 15.22
C PRO A 86 -11.31 -4.06 14.90
N VAL A 87 -10.30 -4.84 14.47
CA VAL A 87 -9.03 -4.35 13.93
C VAL A 87 -9.03 -4.65 12.44
N ILE A 88 -9.18 -3.63 11.65
CA ILE A 88 -9.29 -3.74 10.19
C ILE A 88 -7.98 -3.28 9.57
N LEU A 89 -7.42 -4.09 8.65
CA LEU A 89 -6.29 -3.66 7.83
C LEU A 89 -6.73 -2.43 7.02
N SER A 90 -6.15 -1.29 7.35
CA SER A 90 -6.29 -0.09 6.52
C SER A 90 -5.51 -0.36 5.23
N GLU A 91 -6.21 -0.82 4.20
CA GLU A 91 -5.65 -0.81 2.86
C GLU A 91 -5.46 0.68 2.50
N THR A 92 -4.23 1.16 2.59
CA THR A 92 -3.88 2.44 1.96
C THR A 92 -4.26 2.27 0.48
N PRO A 93 -5.12 3.13 -0.10
CA PRO A 93 -5.49 3.01 -1.49
C PRO A 93 -4.21 2.92 -2.32
N LYS A 94 -4.01 1.81 -3.01
CA LYS A 94 -2.84 1.64 -3.87
C LYS A 94 -2.94 2.69 -4.96
N GLN A 95 -2.00 3.62 -4.99
CA GLN A 95 -1.91 4.63 -6.05
C GLN A 95 -1.27 4.01 -7.29
N ALA A 96 -1.80 4.33 -8.47
CA ALA A 96 -1.15 4.01 -9.73
C ALA A 96 0.21 4.70 -9.84
N PRO A 97 1.16 4.13 -10.60
CA PRO A 97 2.42 4.81 -10.92
C PRO A 97 2.17 6.17 -11.57
N GLN A 98 3.11 7.08 -11.42
CA GLN A 98 3.09 8.37 -12.11
C GLN A 98 4.36 8.54 -12.93
N ILE A 99 4.21 8.96 -14.18
CA ILE A 99 5.35 9.36 -15.01
C ILE A 99 5.69 10.80 -14.66
N THR A 100 6.73 10.97 -13.83
CA THR A 100 7.16 12.26 -13.28
C THR A 100 7.94 13.10 -14.27
N LYS A 101 8.66 12.45 -15.19
CA LYS A 101 9.37 13.10 -16.29
C LYS A 101 9.17 12.31 -17.58
N ALA A 102 9.00 13.03 -18.68
CA ALA A 102 8.93 12.46 -20.03
C ALA A 102 9.34 13.51 -21.04
N ALA A 103 10.36 13.21 -21.84
CA ALA A 103 10.89 14.14 -22.81
C ALA A 103 11.55 13.43 -24.00
N PHE A 104 11.52 14.07 -25.15
CA PHE A 104 12.41 13.73 -26.24
C PHE A 104 13.86 13.95 -25.81
N SER A 105 14.73 13.01 -26.10
CA SER A 105 16.15 13.07 -25.76
C SER A 105 17.02 13.42 -26.97
N LYS A 106 16.99 12.60 -28.00
CA LYS A 106 17.81 12.81 -29.20
C LYS A 106 17.36 11.95 -30.38
N TRP A 107 17.81 12.31 -31.56
CA TRP A 107 17.87 11.43 -32.71
C TRP A 107 19.14 10.58 -32.71
N ASN A 108 19.03 9.29 -32.92
CA ASN A 108 20.18 8.40 -33.11
C ASN A 108 20.53 8.24 -34.57
N SER A 109 19.53 8.30 -35.48
CA SER A 109 19.68 8.25 -36.91
C SER A 109 18.48 8.94 -37.59
N ILE A 110 18.42 8.88 -38.90
CA ILE A 110 17.30 9.44 -39.67
C ILE A 110 15.96 8.75 -39.41
N SER A 111 15.97 7.52 -38.87
CA SER A 111 14.76 6.73 -38.59
C SER A 111 14.69 6.22 -37.15
N GLU A 112 15.58 6.68 -36.27
CA GLU A 112 15.61 6.28 -34.88
C GLU A 112 15.68 7.48 -33.95
N ALA A 113 14.87 7.47 -32.90
CA ALA A 113 14.87 8.51 -31.87
C ALA A 113 14.87 7.87 -30.47
N VAL A 114 15.24 8.67 -29.48
CA VAL A 114 15.17 8.27 -28.06
C VAL A 114 14.32 9.26 -27.31
N VAL A 115 13.37 8.75 -26.56
CA VAL A 115 12.66 9.49 -25.51
C VAL A 115 13.09 8.96 -24.15
N THR A 116 13.05 9.80 -23.14
CA THR A 116 13.41 9.43 -21.76
C THR A 116 12.22 9.64 -20.85
N ILE A 117 11.95 8.68 -19.99
CA ILE A 117 10.89 8.75 -18.99
C ILE A 117 11.45 8.45 -17.60
N THR A 118 10.77 8.95 -16.56
CA THR A 118 10.99 8.58 -15.16
C THR A 118 9.65 8.29 -14.51
N SER A 119 9.53 7.18 -13.82
CA SER A 119 8.35 6.80 -13.04
C SER A 119 8.67 6.89 -11.55
N ASP A 120 7.70 7.27 -10.73
CA ASP A 120 7.82 7.24 -9.25
C ASP A 120 7.83 5.81 -8.69
N LYS A 121 7.35 4.82 -9.46
CA LYS A 121 7.33 3.40 -9.09
C LYS A 121 8.01 2.54 -10.13
N ALA A 122 8.58 1.43 -9.66
CA ALA A 122 9.06 0.36 -10.52
C ALA A 122 7.89 -0.41 -11.16
N GLY A 123 8.14 -1.01 -12.32
CA GLY A 123 7.13 -1.77 -13.04
C GLY A 123 7.56 -2.11 -14.46
N HIS A 124 6.61 -2.05 -15.38
CA HIS A 124 6.85 -2.21 -16.80
C HIS A 124 6.23 -1.03 -17.57
N TYR A 125 7.00 -0.44 -18.47
CA TYR A 125 6.46 0.58 -19.36
C TYR A 125 5.95 -0.03 -20.67
N TYR A 126 4.96 0.63 -21.24
CA TYR A 126 4.36 0.35 -22.53
C TYR A 126 4.27 1.66 -23.29
N TYR A 127 4.55 1.63 -24.58
CA TYR A 127 4.50 2.85 -25.38
C TYR A 127 3.91 2.59 -26.78
N LYS A 128 3.45 3.67 -27.39
CA LYS A 128 2.97 3.68 -28.78
C LYS A 128 3.43 4.98 -29.43
N SER A 129 4.12 4.89 -30.57
CA SER A 129 4.41 6.02 -31.44
C SER A 129 3.35 6.08 -32.54
N VAL A 130 2.84 7.27 -32.77
CA VAL A 130 1.81 7.53 -33.81
C VAL A 130 2.14 8.83 -34.52
N LYS A 131 1.59 9.01 -35.76
CA LYS A 131 1.70 10.30 -36.46
C LYS A 131 1.16 11.42 -35.58
N HIS A 132 1.83 12.57 -35.64
CA HIS A 132 1.44 13.76 -34.86
C HIS A 132 -0.04 14.09 -35.06
N GLY A 133 -0.71 14.40 -33.94
CA GLY A 133 -2.14 14.71 -33.92
C GLY A 133 -3.06 13.47 -33.82
N THR A 134 -2.51 12.24 -33.89
CA THR A 134 -3.31 11.04 -33.67
C THR A 134 -3.65 10.88 -32.21
N LYS A 135 -4.94 10.80 -31.88
CA LYS A 135 -5.39 10.61 -30.49
C LYS A 135 -5.24 9.14 -30.08
N VAL A 136 -4.54 8.91 -28.99
CA VAL A 136 -4.44 7.60 -28.30
C VAL A 136 -5.12 7.73 -26.95
N THR A 137 -6.10 6.87 -26.67
CA THR A 137 -6.87 6.87 -25.41
C THR A 137 -6.45 5.75 -24.47
N SER A 138 -5.79 4.72 -24.98
CA SER A 138 -5.28 3.60 -24.19
C SER A 138 -4.12 2.91 -24.90
N ILE A 139 -3.29 2.24 -24.11
CA ILE A 139 -2.25 1.31 -24.58
C ILE A 139 -2.57 -0.05 -24.00
N ASP A 140 -2.49 -1.10 -24.79
CA ASP A 140 -2.63 -2.48 -24.30
C ASP A 140 -1.46 -2.83 -23.38
N THR A 141 -1.74 -3.15 -22.14
CA THR A 141 -0.78 -3.56 -21.10
C THR A 141 -0.88 -5.03 -20.73
N SER A 142 -1.52 -5.85 -21.55
CA SER A 142 -1.65 -7.31 -21.34
C SER A 142 -0.35 -8.06 -21.63
N GLY A 143 0.49 -7.51 -22.51
CA GLY A 143 1.79 -8.07 -22.86
C GLY A 143 2.85 -7.91 -21.76
N LYS A 144 4.06 -8.42 -22.04
CA LYS A 144 5.17 -8.45 -21.08
C LYS A 144 5.66 -7.06 -20.63
N GLY A 145 5.55 -6.04 -21.50
CA GLY A 145 6.13 -4.71 -21.25
C GLY A 145 7.66 -4.73 -21.10
N THR A 146 8.26 -3.57 -20.91
CA THR A 146 9.71 -3.43 -20.65
C THR A 146 9.92 -2.94 -19.23
N PRO A 147 10.84 -3.54 -18.44
CA PRO A 147 11.08 -3.14 -17.06
C PRO A 147 11.51 -1.67 -16.93
N ILE A 148 11.07 -1.03 -15.85
CA ILE A 148 11.47 0.31 -15.43
C ILE A 148 11.67 0.34 -13.92
N SER A 149 12.78 0.97 -13.48
CA SER A 149 13.06 1.21 -12.06
C SER A 149 12.39 2.50 -11.57
N ALA A 150 12.05 2.53 -10.28
CA ALA A 150 11.49 3.73 -9.66
C ALA A 150 12.54 4.86 -9.60
N ASN A 151 12.11 6.08 -9.93
CA ASN A 151 12.91 7.31 -9.84
C ASN A 151 14.18 7.34 -10.71
N GLU A 152 14.35 6.37 -11.60
CA GLU A 152 15.48 6.33 -12.55
C GLU A 152 15.04 6.73 -13.95
N ALA A 153 15.91 7.42 -14.68
CA ALA A 153 15.66 7.80 -16.07
C ALA A 153 15.83 6.58 -16.97
N THR A 154 14.78 6.22 -17.68
CA THR A 154 14.76 5.09 -18.61
C THR A 154 14.61 5.58 -20.04
N SER A 155 15.47 5.09 -20.94
CA SER A 155 15.45 5.43 -22.36
C SER A 155 14.61 4.47 -23.16
N ILE A 156 13.70 5.01 -23.96
CA ILE A 156 12.88 4.27 -24.92
C ILE A 156 13.41 4.54 -26.31
N LYS A 157 13.87 3.50 -26.99
CA LYS A 157 14.34 3.60 -28.38
C LYS A 157 13.16 3.43 -29.31
N LEU A 158 12.93 4.43 -30.16
CA LEU A 158 11.94 4.43 -31.24
C LEU A 158 12.65 4.08 -32.54
N SER A 159 12.10 3.18 -33.33
CA SER A 159 12.68 2.71 -34.57
C SER A 159 11.66 2.82 -35.72
N ASN A 160 12.15 2.73 -36.94
CA ASN A 160 11.32 2.74 -38.18
C ASN A 160 10.47 4.03 -38.31
N LEU A 161 11.03 5.15 -37.89
CA LEU A 161 10.40 6.46 -38.06
C LEU A 161 10.62 6.96 -39.48
N ASP A 162 9.56 7.55 -40.06
CA ASP A 162 9.66 8.23 -41.36
C ASP A 162 10.21 9.64 -41.15
N THR A 163 11.28 10.00 -41.85
CA THR A 163 11.99 11.27 -41.74
C THR A 163 11.17 12.51 -42.13
N LYS A 164 10.06 12.33 -42.82
CA LYS A 164 9.15 13.42 -43.24
C LYS A 164 7.90 13.53 -42.36
N THR A 165 7.83 12.76 -41.29
CA THR A 165 6.64 12.66 -40.46
C THR A 165 6.97 13.05 -39.03
N SER A 166 6.17 13.95 -38.41
CA SER A 166 6.20 14.19 -36.99
C SER A 166 5.45 13.10 -36.22
N TYR A 167 5.93 12.75 -35.07
CA TYR A 167 5.35 11.69 -34.25
C TYR A 167 5.00 12.20 -32.84
N ASP A 168 3.92 11.65 -32.28
CA ASP A 168 3.59 11.71 -30.86
C ASP A 168 3.89 10.35 -30.23
N VAL A 169 4.52 10.35 -29.06
CA VAL A 169 4.79 9.13 -28.31
C VAL A 169 3.94 9.13 -27.05
N TYR A 170 3.11 8.11 -26.90
CA TYR A 170 2.33 7.89 -25.70
C TYR A 170 2.96 6.78 -24.89
N VAL A 171 3.03 6.96 -23.57
CA VAL A 171 3.62 5.98 -22.66
C VAL A 171 2.78 5.86 -21.41
N CYS A 172 2.72 4.65 -20.85
CA CYS A 172 2.21 4.37 -19.50
C CYS A 172 3.10 3.36 -18.79
N VAL A 173 2.95 3.29 -17.48
CA VAL A 173 3.65 2.34 -16.61
C VAL A 173 2.63 1.52 -15.84
N LYS A 174 2.84 0.21 -15.76
CA LYS A 174 2.06 -0.74 -14.96
C LYS A 174 2.94 -1.28 -13.85
N ASP A 175 2.52 -1.12 -12.59
CA ASP A 175 3.26 -1.62 -11.43
C ASP A 175 3.01 -3.11 -11.15
N SER A 176 3.66 -3.65 -10.11
CA SER A 176 3.51 -5.05 -9.67
C SER A 176 2.11 -5.37 -9.14
N ASP A 177 1.35 -4.36 -8.74
CA ASP A 177 -0.04 -4.49 -8.28
C ASP A 177 -1.05 -4.50 -9.43
N GLY A 178 -0.58 -4.28 -10.66
CA GLY A 178 -1.39 -4.23 -11.87
C GLY A 178 -2.04 -2.86 -12.14
N LEU A 179 -1.70 -1.84 -11.33
CA LEU A 179 -2.19 -0.49 -11.53
C LEU A 179 -1.42 0.19 -12.67
N VAL A 180 -2.14 0.92 -13.51
CA VAL A 180 -1.58 1.58 -14.71
C VAL A 180 -1.64 3.08 -14.54
N SER A 181 -0.55 3.76 -14.85
CA SER A 181 -0.46 5.23 -14.85
C SER A 181 -1.38 5.85 -15.89
N ASP A 182 -1.65 7.13 -15.75
CA ASP A 182 -2.19 7.93 -16.84
C ASP A 182 -1.24 7.91 -18.04
N LEU A 183 -1.83 8.08 -19.26
CA LEU A 183 -1.04 8.20 -20.47
C LEU A 183 -0.27 9.53 -20.48
N LYS A 184 1.02 9.43 -20.63
CA LYS A 184 1.88 10.60 -20.85
C LYS A 184 2.21 10.73 -22.34
N LYS A 185 1.91 11.89 -22.91
CA LYS A 185 2.27 12.24 -24.30
C LYS A 185 3.62 13.00 -24.30
N ILE A 186 4.48 12.66 -25.24
CA ILE A 186 5.78 13.27 -25.54
C ILE A 186 5.75 13.78 -26.98
#